data_01cf29ca75c94f060d6b8fb179c3abc4
#
_entry.id   01cf29ca75c94f060d6b8fb179c3abc4
#
_cell.length_a   1.000
_cell.length_b   1.000
_cell.length_c   1.000
_cell.angle_alpha   90.00
_cell.angle_beta   90.00
_cell.angle_gamma   90.00
#
_symmetry.space_group_name_H-M   'P 1'
#
loop_
_entity.id
_entity.type
_entity.pdbx_description
1 polymer ?
#
loop_
_entity_poly.entity_id
_entity_poly.type
_entity_poly.pdbx_seq_one_letter_code
_entity_poly.pdbx_strand_id
1 'polypeptide(L)'
;FLQMCAEDNMQIANCTTPANYFHILRRQLKRDIRKPLIMMTPKSLLRNKRATSRLEEFAEGTSFHRILWDDAQTLKDQPIQLVNDDKIRRVVMCSGKVYFDLYEEREKRGLTDIYLLRVEQLYPWPHKALIQELVRFKSAEFVWCQEEPMNMGAWTYAQPNIDRVLDYLKATNAKARYAGRNPS
;
A
#
# COMPACT_ATOMS: atom_id res chain seq x y z
N PHE A 1 10.71 -9.80 -10.75
CA PHE A 1 9.38 -10.38 -10.93
C PHE A 1 8.42 -9.43 -11.64
N LEU A 2 8.28 -8.15 -11.20
CA LEU A 2 7.31 -7.22 -11.83
C LEU A 2 7.50 -7.04 -13.34
N GLN A 3 8.74 -7.06 -13.82
CA GLN A 3 9.06 -6.99 -15.26
C GLN A 3 8.63 -8.23 -16.05
N MET A 4 8.42 -9.36 -15.35
CA MET A 4 7.99 -10.63 -15.96
C MET A 4 6.47 -10.82 -15.91
N CYS A 5 5.74 -9.86 -15.40
CA CYS A 5 4.30 -9.94 -15.23
C CYS A 5 3.58 -9.55 -16.52
N ALA A 6 2.74 -10.44 -17.03
CA ALA A 6 1.86 -10.22 -18.16
C ALA A 6 0.64 -11.16 -18.06
N GLU A 7 -0.52 -10.71 -18.55
CA GLU A 7 -1.73 -11.53 -18.70
C GLU A 7 -2.12 -12.33 -17.45
N ASP A 8 -1.94 -11.71 -16.28
CA ASP A 8 -2.22 -12.33 -14.98
C ASP A 8 -1.47 -13.65 -14.74
N ASN A 9 -0.25 -13.77 -15.28
CA ASN A 9 0.55 -15.00 -15.20
C ASN A 9 0.99 -15.37 -13.79
N MET A 10 1.03 -14.42 -12.85
CA MET A 10 1.41 -14.63 -11.44
C MET A 10 0.71 -13.62 -10.53
N GLN A 11 0.95 -13.71 -9.24
CA GLN A 11 0.56 -12.71 -8.25
C GLN A 11 1.81 -12.25 -7.49
N ILE A 12 1.96 -10.96 -7.25
CA ILE A 12 3.04 -10.40 -6.46
C ILE A 12 2.46 -9.55 -5.35
N ALA A 13 2.86 -9.82 -4.12
CA ALA A 13 2.40 -9.09 -2.95
C ALA A 13 3.52 -8.89 -1.92
N ASN A 14 3.33 -7.87 -1.08
CA ASN A 14 4.18 -7.53 0.04
C ASN A 14 3.28 -7.18 1.23
N CYS A 15 2.88 -8.19 2.00
CA CYS A 15 1.94 -8.03 3.10
C CYS A 15 2.61 -7.42 4.32
N THR A 16 1.97 -6.43 4.92
CA THR A 16 2.48 -5.71 6.09
C THR A 16 1.82 -6.13 7.41
N THR A 17 0.70 -6.88 7.35
CA THR A 17 0.02 -7.38 8.55
C THR A 17 -0.12 -8.90 8.53
N PRO A 18 -0.10 -9.58 9.71
CA PRO A 18 -0.30 -11.02 9.80
C PRO A 18 -1.63 -11.49 9.19
N ALA A 19 -2.73 -10.78 9.44
CA ALA A 19 -4.04 -11.14 8.88
C ALA A 19 -4.04 -11.08 7.35
N ASN A 20 -3.48 -10.04 6.76
CA ASN A 20 -3.42 -9.92 5.30
C ASN A 20 -2.52 -10.98 4.68
N TYR A 21 -1.42 -11.34 5.36
CA TYR A 21 -0.57 -12.46 4.95
C TYR A 21 -1.30 -13.80 5.00
N PHE A 22 -2.03 -14.07 6.08
CA PHE A 22 -2.90 -15.26 6.19
C PHE A 22 -3.94 -15.32 5.05
N HIS A 23 -4.61 -14.20 4.80
CA HIS A 23 -5.68 -14.17 3.80
C HIS A 23 -5.19 -14.30 2.37
N ILE A 24 -4.00 -13.84 2.03
CA ILE A 24 -3.46 -14.06 0.68
C ILE A 24 -3.14 -15.54 0.44
N LEU A 25 -2.61 -16.26 1.44
CA LEU A 25 -2.37 -17.69 1.38
C LEU A 25 -3.70 -18.46 1.30
N ARG A 26 -4.66 -18.13 2.14
CA ARG A 26 -6.01 -18.69 2.11
C ARG A 26 -6.68 -18.47 0.74
N ARG A 27 -6.55 -17.27 0.16
CA ARG A 27 -7.04 -16.94 -1.17
C ARG A 27 -6.39 -17.82 -2.24
N GLN A 28 -5.07 -18.02 -2.16
CA GLN A 28 -4.31 -18.84 -3.10
C GLN A 28 -4.80 -20.30 -3.12
N LEU A 29 -5.12 -20.84 -1.96
CA LEU A 29 -5.64 -22.22 -1.83
C LEU A 29 -7.11 -22.38 -2.30
N LYS A 30 -7.93 -21.35 -2.05
CA LYS A 30 -9.38 -21.41 -2.33
C LYS A 30 -9.77 -21.08 -3.77
N ARG A 31 -8.87 -20.50 -4.56
CA ARG A 31 -9.14 -20.19 -5.97
C ARG A 31 -8.88 -21.38 -6.86
N ASP A 32 -9.69 -21.53 -7.89
CA ASP A 32 -9.49 -22.55 -8.94
C ASP A 32 -8.37 -22.17 -9.94
N ILE A 33 -7.51 -21.25 -9.54
CA ILE A 33 -6.41 -20.75 -10.36
C ILE A 33 -5.09 -21.28 -9.80
N ARG A 34 -4.29 -21.93 -10.65
CA ARG A 34 -2.96 -22.45 -10.32
C ARG A 34 -1.87 -21.54 -10.92
N LYS A 35 -1.71 -20.34 -10.37
CA LYS A 35 -0.68 -19.37 -10.78
C LYS A 35 0.27 -19.10 -9.62
N PRO A 36 1.58 -18.86 -9.88
CA PRO A 36 2.54 -18.53 -8.83
C PRO A 36 2.11 -17.34 -7.99
N LEU A 37 2.32 -17.44 -6.68
CA LEU A 37 2.22 -16.35 -5.73
C LEU A 37 3.62 -16.02 -5.22
N ILE A 38 4.11 -14.83 -5.56
CA ILE A 38 5.40 -14.32 -5.11
C ILE A 38 5.17 -13.37 -3.93
N MET A 39 5.66 -13.76 -2.76
CA MET A 39 5.55 -12.98 -1.53
C MET A 39 6.86 -12.28 -1.21
N MET A 40 6.87 -10.96 -1.20
CA MET A 40 7.98 -10.18 -0.63
C MET A 40 7.82 -10.19 0.89
N THR A 41 8.86 -10.64 1.60
CA THR A 41 8.79 -10.90 3.06
C THR A 41 9.97 -10.26 3.78
N PRO A 42 9.88 -8.97 4.13
CA PRO A 42 10.92 -8.32 4.93
C PRO A 42 11.04 -9.00 6.31
N LYS A 43 12.22 -9.57 6.62
CA LYS A 43 12.47 -10.29 7.88
C LYS A 43 12.21 -9.43 9.12
N SER A 44 12.43 -8.12 9.03
CA SER A 44 12.21 -7.18 10.12
C SER A 44 10.75 -7.13 10.60
N LEU A 45 9.78 -7.39 9.71
CA LEU A 45 8.36 -7.39 10.09
C LEU A 45 8.00 -8.50 11.08
N LEU A 46 8.73 -9.62 11.08
CA LEU A 46 8.52 -10.72 12.04
C LEU A 46 8.73 -10.30 13.51
N ARG A 47 9.45 -9.22 13.74
CA ARG A 47 9.76 -8.69 15.08
C ARG A 47 9.22 -7.27 15.29
N ASN A 48 8.51 -6.72 14.32
CA ASN A 48 7.97 -5.38 14.42
C ASN A 48 6.70 -5.40 15.31
N LYS A 49 6.75 -4.69 16.43
CA LYS A 49 5.66 -4.62 17.41
C LYS A 49 4.38 -3.99 16.85
N ARG A 50 4.47 -3.20 15.78
CA ARG A 50 3.32 -2.58 15.11
C ARG A 50 2.73 -3.48 14.00
N ALA A 51 3.48 -4.46 13.51
CA ALA A 51 3.01 -5.41 12.50
C ALA A 51 2.19 -6.52 13.17
N THR A 52 1.06 -6.17 13.73
CA THR A 52 0.14 -7.06 14.44
C THR A 52 -1.23 -7.07 13.78
N SER A 53 -2.06 -8.03 14.15
CA SER A 53 -3.46 -8.14 13.76
C SER A 53 -4.30 -8.64 14.92
N ARG A 54 -5.55 -8.22 14.99
CA ARG A 54 -6.52 -8.72 15.96
C ARG A 54 -7.06 -10.07 15.51
N LEU A 55 -7.54 -10.89 16.41
CA LEU A 55 -8.10 -12.22 16.08
C LEU A 55 -9.31 -12.13 15.15
N GLU A 56 -10.11 -11.07 15.30
CA GLU A 56 -11.28 -10.82 14.45
C GLU A 56 -10.92 -10.63 12.99
N GLU A 57 -9.71 -10.14 12.69
CA GLU A 57 -9.22 -9.95 11.31
C GLU A 57 -8.93 -11.27 10.58
N PHE A 58 -8.91 -12.40 11.30
CA PHE A 58 -8.77 -13.76 10.73
C PHE A 58 -10.10 -14.51 10.63
N ALA A 59 -11.17 -13.96 11.21
CA ALA A 59 -12.45 -14.62 11.36
C ALA A 59 -13.21 -14.74 10.03
N GLU A 60 -14.37 -15.39 10.09
CA GLU A 60 -15.31 -15.50 8.97
C GLU A 60 -15.79 -14.13 8.53
N GLY A 61 -15.96 -13.95 7.22
CA GLY A 61 -16.33 -12.67 6.62
C GLY A 61 -15.14 -11.75 6.29
N THR A 62 -13.92 -12.04 6.79
CA THR A 62 -12.72 -11.28 6.44
C THR A 62 -12.02 -11.86 5.21
N SER A 63 -11.21 -11.02 4.54
CA SER A 63 -10.56 -11.39 3.29
C SER A 63 -9.26 -10.61 3.06
N PHE A 64 -8.51 -11.01 2.04
CA PHE A 64 -7.32 -10.30 1.62
C PHE A 64 -7.65 -8.93 1.05
N HIS A 65 -7.02 -7.90 1.60
CA HIS A 65 -7.05 -6.52 1.09
C HIS A 65 -5.84 -6.26 0.19
N ARG A 66 -6.09 -5.80 -1.04
CA ARG A 66 -5.04 -5.47 -2.01
C ARG A 66 -4.33 -4.17 -1.68
N ILE A 67 -5.00 -3.30 -0.95
CA ILE A 67 -4.47 -2.09 -0.31
C ILE A 67 -4.89 -2.12 1.16
N LEU A 68 -4.10 -1.49 2.02
CA LEU A 68 -4.47 -1.26 3.42
C LEU A 68 -4.43 0.24 3.70
N TRP A 69 -5.46 0.66 4.41
CA TRP A 69 -5.69 2.05 4.81
C TRP A 69 -4.71 2.51 5.88
N ASP A 70 -4.74 3.79 6.14
CA ASP A 70 -3.95 4.39 7.21
C ASP A 70 -4.41 3.92 8.59
N ASP A 71 -3.49 3.41 9.40
CA ASP A 71 -3.80 2.96 10.76
C ASP A 71 -4.28 4.10 11.65
N ALA A 72 -3.84 5.36 11.41
CA ALA A 72 -4.35 6.53 12.14
C ALA A 72 -5.84 6.80 11.89
N GLN A 73 -6.41 6.27 10.81
CA GLN A 73 -7.84 6.39 10.50
C GLN A 73 -8.62 5.14 10.92
N THR A 74 -8.02 3.97 10.85
CA THR A 74 -8.70 2.68 11.01
C THR A 74 -8.60 2.10 12.41
N LEU A 75 -7.56 2.43 13.15
CA LEU A 75 -7.36 1.95 14.51
C LEU A 75 -7.80 3.00 15.53
N LYS A 76 -8.40 2.53 16.63
CA LYS A 76 -8.73 3.39 17.77
C LYS A 76 -7.48 3.77 18.56
N ASP A 77 -7.56 4.89 19.28
CA ASP A 77 -6.54 5.35 20.22
C ASP A 77 -5.15 5.59 19.60
N GLN A 78 -5.13 6.06 18.33
CA GLN A 78 -3.88 6.46 17.69
C GLN A 78 -3.43 7.84 18.15
N PRO A 79 -2.10 8.06 18.29
CA PRO A 79 -1.54 9.35 18.73
C PRO A 79 -1.86 10.51 17.78
N ILE A 80 -2.09 10.19 16.51
CA ILE A 80 -2.44 11.18 15.48
C ILE A 80 -3.86 10.93 15.00
N GLN A 81 -4.63 12.00 14.93
CA GLN A 81 -5.90 12.06 14.22
C GLN A 81 -5.69 12.84 12.92
N LEU A 82 -6.02 12.23 11.80
CA LEU A 82 -5.93 12.88 10.50
C LEU A 82 -6.99 13.98 10.38
N VAL A 83 -6.65 15.02 9.66
CA VAL A 83 -7.61 16.04 9.23
C VAL A 83 -8.65 15.44 8.28
N ASN A 84 -9.74 16.19 8.00
CA ASN A 84 -10.73 15.76 7.02
C ASN A 84 -10.10 15.53 5.64
N ASP A 85 -10.68 14.64 4.85
CA ASP A 85 -10.16 14.18 3.55
C ASP A 85 -9.86 15.34 2.58
N ASP A 86 -10.68 16.37 2.57
CA ASP A 86 -10.51 17.59 1.77
C ASP A 86 -9.29 18.43 2.16
N LYS A 87 -8.77 18.24 3.38
CA LYS A 87 -7.59 18.91 3.93
C LYS A 87 -6.33 18.06 3.90
N ILE A 88 -6.43 16.82 3.46
CA ILE A 88 -5.25 15.99 3.23
C ILE A 88 -4.44 16.59 2.10
N ARG A 89 -3.25 17.10 2.45
CA ARG A 89 -2.33 17.73 1.50
C ARG A 89 -1.58 16.70 0.66
N ARG A 90 -1.28 15.53 1.24
CA ARG A 90 -0.46 14.53 0.58
C ARG A 90 -0.93 13.11 0.91
N VAL A 91 -1.00 12.27 -0.13
CA VAL A 91 -1.16 10.82 -0.01
C VAL A 91 0.16 10.15 -0.35
N VAL A 92 0.74 9.45 0.60
CA VAL A 92 1.98 8.68 0.40
C VAL A 92 1.62 7.21 0.25
N MET A 93 1.82 6.69 -0.94
CA MET A 93 1.67 5.27 -1.26
C MET A 93 3.00 4.57 -1.08
N CYS A 94 3.00 3.40 -0.50
CA CYS A 94 4.19 2.58 -0.29
C CYS A 94 3.86 1.09 -0.30
N SER A 95 4.88 0.24 -0.28
CA SER A 95 4.73 -1.21 -0.15
C SER A 95 5.76 -1.75 0.84
N GLY A 96 5.33 -2.67 1.70
CA GLY A 96 6.21 -3.34 2.67
C GLY A 96 6.57 -2.50 3.89
N LYS A 97 7.71 -2.80 4.49
CA LYS A 97 8.08 -2.32 5.83
C LYS A 97 8.28 -0.81 5.97
N VAL A 98 8.57 -0.10 4.89
CA VAL A 98 8.75 1.36 4.90
C VAL A 98 7.51 2.09 5.43
N TYR A 99 6.35 1.46 5.36
CA TYR A 99 5.12 1.99 5.96
C TYR A 99 5.32 2.32 7.45
N PHE A 100 5.94 1.42 8.21
CA PHE A 100 6.12 1.61 9.65
C PHE A 100 7.11 2.74 9.97
N ASP A 101 8.16 2.87 9.16
CA ASP A 101 9.13 3.97 9.29
C ASP A 101 8.45 5.33 9.01
N LEU A 102 7.63 5.39 7.95
CA LEU A 102 6.83 6.58 7.61
C LEU A 102 5.81 6.91 8.71
N TYR A 103 5.17 5.88 9.25
CA TYR A 103 4.16 6.03 10.29
C TYR A 103 4.79 6.61 11.57
N GLU A 104 5.92 6.06 12.03
CA GLU A 104 6.64 6.54 13.20
C GLU A 104 7.15 7.97 13.03
N GLU A 105 7.72 8.29 11.88
CA GLU A 105 8.22 9.63 11.60
C GLU A 105 7.08 10.67 11.52
N ARG A 106 5.93 10.28 10.95
CA ARG A 106 4.72 11.12 10.94
C ARG A 106 4.22 11.41 12.36
N GLU A 107 4.14 10.39 13.21
CA GLU A 107 3.77 10.54 14.62
C GLU A 107 4.74 11.49 15.35
N LYS A 108 6.02 11.25 15.21
CA LYS A 108 7.09 12.07 15.83
C LYS A 108 7.01 13.54 15.45
N ARG A 109 6.61 13.83 14.21
CA ARG A 109 6.46 15.20 13.70
C ARG A 109 5.08 15.80 13.93
N GLY A 110 4.11 15.04 14.42
CA GLY A 110 2.74 15.49 14.62
C GLY A 110 2.02 15.90 13.32
N LEU A 111 2.34 15.26 12.17
CA LEU A 111 1.76 15.62 10.88
C LEU A 111 0.39 14.96 10.71
N THR A 112 -0.65 15.75 10.62
CA THR A 112 -2.06 15.31 10.55
C THR A 112 -2.64 15.37 9.14
N ASP A 113 -1.93 15.98 8.18
CA ASP A 113 -2.36 16.26 6.81
C ASP A 113 -1.73 15.34 5.76
N ILE A 114 -1.09 14.24 6.20
CA ILE A 114 -0.47 13.23 5.35
C ILE A 114 -1.17 11.89 5.59
N TYR A 115 -1.73 11.33 4.53
CA TYR A 115 -2.35 10.00 4.51
C TYR A 115 -1.37 8.96 3.99
N LEU A 116 -1.24 7.82 4.68
CA LEU A 116 -0.36 6.72 4.30
C LEU A 116 -1.20 5.56 3.75
N LEU A 117 -0.92 5.13 2.53
CA LEU A 117 -1.64 4.04 1.86
C LEU A 117 -0.68 2.92 1.50
N ARG A 118 -0.96 1.71 1.99
CA ARG A 118 -0.16 0.52 1.68
C ARG A 118 -0.70 -0.18 0.44
N VAL A 119 0.14 -0.40 -0.54
CA VAL A 119 -0.16 -1.26 -1.69
C VAL A 119 0.40 -2.65 -1.39
N GLU A 120 -0.48 -3.54 -0.93
CA GLU A 120 -0.14 -4.89 -0.49
C GLU A 120 0.02 -5.87 -1.68
N GLN A 121 -0.81 -5.72 -2.71
CA GLN A 121 -0.69 -6.48 -3.95
C GLN A 121 -0.13 -5.59 -5.05
N LEU A 122 1.07 -5.93 -5.54
CA LEU A 122 1.72 -5.20 -6.62
C LEU A 122 1.25 -5.69 -8.00
N TYR A 123 1.01 -7.00 -8.15
CA TYR A 123 0.50 -7.55 -9.41
C TYR A 123 -0.53 -8.67 -9.16
N PRO A 124 -1.65 -8.72 -9.88
CA PRO A 124 -2.18 -7.64 -10.74
C PRO A 124 -2.40 -6.34 -9.97
N TRP A 125 -2.14 -5.21 -10.62
CA TRP A 125 -2.25 -3.89 -9.98
C TRP A 125 -3.67 -3.63 -9.50
N PRO A 126 -3.88 -3.14 -8.27
CA PRO A 126 -5.21 -3.02 -7.67
C PRO A 126 -5.95 -1.73 -8.10
N HIS A 127 -6.10 -1.48 -9.41
CA HIS A 127 -6.72 -0.26 -9.95
C HIS A 127 -8.04 0.08 -9.28
N LYS A 128 -8.97 -0.90 -9.22
CA LYS A 128 -10.31 -0.67 -8.66
C LYS A 128 -10.26 -0.23 -7.19
N ALA A 129 -9.44 -0.89 -6.37
CA ALA A 129 -9.31 -0.55 -4.95
C ALA A 129 -8.67 0.84 -4.79
N LEU A 130 -7.65 1.17 -5.60
CA LEU A 130 -7.03 2.49 -5.58
C LEU A 130 -8.00 3.59 -6.02
N ILE A 131 -8.80 3.38 -7.07
CA ILE A 131 -9.82 4.33 -7.52
C ILE A 131 -10.82 4.60 -6.39
N GLN A 132 -11.32 3.54 -5.74
CA GLN A 132 -12.28 3.66 -4.63
C GLN A 132 -11.72 4.44 -3.44
N GLU A 133 -10.45 4.29 -3.15
CA GLU A 133 -9.82 4.98 -2.03
C GLU A 133 -9.38 6.40 -2.39
N LEU A 134 -8.69 6.57 -3.51
CA LEU A 134 -8.08 7.86 -3.86
C LEU A 134 -9.08 8.92 -4.32
N VAL A 135 -10.32 8.53 -4.67
CA VAL A 135 -11.38 9.48 -5.03
C VAL A 135 -11.64 10.53 -3.93
N ARG A 136 -11.32 10.20 -2.68
CA ARG A 136 -11.46 11.08 -1.51
C ARG A 136 -10.48 12.25 -1.51
N PHE A 137 -9.34 12.11 -2.20
CA PHE A 137 -8.17 12.99 -2.08
C PHE A 137 -7.81 13.70 -3.40
N LYS A 138 -8.80 14.08 -4.22
CA LYS A 138 -8.56 14.61 -5.58
C LYS A 138 -7.63 15.82 -5.68
N SER A 139 -7.53 16.62 -4.63
CA SER A 139 -6.68 17.81 -4.56
C SER A 139 -5.31 17.57 -3.93
N ALA A 140 -5.08 16.39 -3.36
CA ALA A 140 -3.82 16.07 -2.71
C ALA A 140 -2.66 15.90 -3.71
N GLU A 141 -1.44 16.00 -3.20
CA GLU A 141 -0.22 15.54 -3.87
C GLU A 141 -0.10 14.02 -3.68
N PHE A 142 0.22 13.30 -4.73
CA PHE A 142 0.42 11.85 -4.68
C PHE A 142 1.90 11.50 -4.76
N VAL A 143 2.37 10.67 -3.83
CA VAL A 143 3.78 10.29 -3.71
C VAL A 143 3.88 8.77 -3.59
N TRP A 144 4.79 8.16 -4.33
CA TRP A 144 5.25 6.80 -4.09
C TRP A 144 6.54 6.84 -3.29
N CYS A 145 6.56 6.17 -2.14
CA CYS A 145 7.74 6.05 -1.29
C CYS A 145 8.22 4.60 -1.22
N GLN A 146 9.53 4.40 -1.43
CA GLN A 146 10.17 3.10 -1.29
C GLN A 146 11.59 3.23 -0.75
N GLU A 147 12.13 2.16 -0.18
CA GLU A 147 13.51 2.11 0.35
C GLU A 147 14.54 1.90 -0.75
N GLU A 148 14.16 1.17 -1.80
CA GLU A 148 15.01 0.87 -2.93
C GLU A 148 15.33 2.13 -3.74
N PRO A 149 16.48 2.20 -4.44
CA PRO A 149 16.77 3.27 -5.37
C PRO A 149 15.70 3.42 -6.47
N MET A 150 15.62 4.59 -7.08
CA MET A 150 14.62 4.91 -8.11
C MET A 150 14.60 3.92 -9.27
N ASN A 151 15.75 3.35 -9.66
CA ASN A 151 15.88 2.37 -10.73
C ASN A 151 15.62 0.92 -10.29
N MET A 152 15.26 0.71 -9.02
CA MET A 152 14.97 -0.60 -8.42
C MET A 152 13.59 -0.58 -7.73
N GLY A 153 13.21 -1.71 -7.12
CA GLY A 153 11.94 -1.83 -6.42
C GLY A 153 10.73 -1.76 -7.35
N ALA A 154 9.65 -1.15 -6.87
CA ALA A 154 8.37 -1.15 -7.59
C ALA A 154 8.10 0.14 -8.37
N TRP A 155 8.89 1.21 -8.21
CA TRP A 155 8.59 2.54 -8.75
C TRP A 155 8.30 2.54 -10.25
N THR A 156 9.19 1.97 -11.06
CA THR A 156 9.06 2.00 -12.54
C THR A 156 7.82 1.25 -13.04
N TYR A 157 7.34 0.29 -12.25
CA TYR A 157 6.08 -0.41 -12.50
C TYR A 157 4.87 0.34 -11.92
N ALA A 158 5.00 0.86 -10.70
CA ALA A 158 3.90 1.51 -9.98
C ALA A 158 3.51 2.86 -10.59
N GLN A 159 4.49 3.69 -10.99
CA GLN A 159 4.26 5.03 -11.50
C GLN A 159 3.22 5.09 -12.63
N PRO A 160 3.38 4.39 -13.76
CA PRO A 160 2.42 4.48 -14.86
C PRO A 160 1.03 3.97 -14.48
N ASN A 161 0.96 3.02 -13.55
CA ASN A 161 -0.31 2.50 -13.05
C ASN A 161 -1.01 3.47 -12.09
N ILE A 162 -0.26 4.16 -11.24
CA ILE A 162 -0.79 5.23 -10.38
C ILE A 162 -1.26 6.40 -11.23
N ASP A 163 -0.43 6.89 -12.15
CA ASP A 163 -0.78 7.99 -13.04
C ASP A 163 -2.08 7.71 -13.80
N ARG A 164 -2.28 6.49 -14.29
CA ARG A 164 -3.53 6.07 -14.95
C ARG A 164 -4.74 6.15 -14.02
N VAL A 165 -4.58 5.79 -12.74
CA VAL A 165 -5.64 5.92 -11.72
C VAL A 165 -5.96 7.39 -11.47
N LEU A 166 -4.94 8.25 -11.34
CA LEU A 166 -5.10 9.67 -11.07
C LEU A 166 -5.75 10.41 -12.27
N ASP A 167 -5.37 10.05 -13.50
CA ASP A 167 -6.00 10.55 -14.73
C ASP A 167 -7.48 10.15 -14.79
N TYR A 168 -7.81 8.90 -14.48
CA TYR A 168 -9.20 8.42 -14.41
C TYR A 168 -10.04 9.22 -13.40
N LEU A 169 -9.45 9.53 -12.24
CA LEU A 169 -10.10 10.31 -11.18
C LEU A 169 -10.18 11.81 -11.49
N LYS A 170 -9.53 12.27 -12.55
CA LYS A 170 -9.36 13.70 -12.86
C LYS A 170 -8.77 14.45 -11.66
N ALA A 171 -7.77 13.86 -11.02
CA ALA A 171 -7.09 14.46 -9.88
C ALA A 171 -6.36 15.74 -10.32
N THR A 172 -6.32 16.76 -9.45
CA THR A 172 -5.62 18.02 -9.70
C THR A 172 -4.13 17.79 -9.96
N ASN A 173 -3.53 16.87 -9.21
CA ASN A 173 -2.15 16.42 -9.39
C ASN A 173 -2.18 15.01 -10.02
N ALA A 174 -2.27 14.92 -11.34
CA ALA A 174 -2.44 13.66 -12.08
C ALA A 174 -1.12 12.86 -12.25
N LYS A 175 -0.04 13.27 -11.61
CA LYS A 175 1.27 12.61 -11.65
C LYS A 175 1.78 12.29 -10.27
N ALA A 176 2.14 11.02 -10.07
CA ALA A 176 2.78 10.60 -8.84
C ALA A 176 4.25 11.08 -8.80
N ARG A 177 4.69 11.54 -7.63
CA ARG A 177 6.08 11.88 -7.36
C ARG A 177 6.80 10.71 -6.69
N TYR A 178 8.08 10.60 -6.94
CA TYR A 178 8.94 9.63 -6.27
C TYR A 178 9.54 10.22 -4.99
N ALA A 179 9.57 9.41 -3.93
CA ALA A 179 10.32 9.66 -2.70
C ALA A 179 11.12 8.42 -2.33
N GLY A 180 12.44 8.51 -2.34
CA GLY A 180 13.35 7.40 -2.06
C GLY A 180 14.79 7.77 -2.42
N ARG A 181 15.65 6.76 -2.51
CA ARG A 181 17.04 6.92 -2.84
C ARG A 181 17.25 7.27 -4.33
N ASN A 182 18.28 8.02 -4.63
CA ASN A 182 18.71 8.26 -6.01
C ASN A 182 19.05 6.94 -6.72
N PRO A 183 19.01 6.90 -8.06
CA PRO A 183 19.48 5.74 -8.82
C PRO A 183 20.90 5.36 -8.43
N SER A 184 21.19 4.08 -8.33
CA SER A 184 22.50 3.53 -7.98
C SER A 184 22.99 2.55 -9.04
#